data_80f6ead3302595c5ae7608be9e57a46a
#
_entry.id   80f6ead3302595c5ae7608be9e57a46a
#
_cell.length_a   1.000
_cell.length_b   1.000
_cell.length_c   1.000
_cell.angle_alpha   90.00
_cell.angle_beta   90.00
_cell.angle_gamma   90.00
#
_symmetry.space_group_name_H-M   'P 1'
#
loop_
_entity.id
_entity.type
_entity.pdbx_description
1 polymer ?
#
loop_
_entity_poly.entity_id
_entity_poly.type
_entity_poly.pdbx_seq_one_letter_code
_entity_poly.pdbx_strand_id
1 'polypeptide(L)'
;MIFYCIDVEGGQATLFVSPQGQSLLIDTGWDGNNGRDADRIAAAAKDAGLKKIDYVLITHYHSDHVGGVTQLAARIAVGTFIDHGELRETDNQNTKTGYAAYQKLLATGKYKRISTKPGDVFSVGDMKFTIITSDSKLLEKPLPGAGQPNPFCQEAPNQPPADHSENEFSQGLLMEFGKFRLLDLGDIPFVEEVALTCPINKIGEVDFFIATHHGLFYSNSPALVHGVSPRVAVMENGAKKGASPAAWDIIKSSPGLEALYQLHWSEEGGPDHNSPAAFLANLEGPDTGNYFKIAAHWGGDFYVTNSRTGKQDEYRKRGTIPAPDVH
;
A
#
# COMPACT_ATOMS: atom_id res chain seq x y z
N MET A 1 8.45 14.64 -3.28
CA MET A 1 8.62 13.23 -3.68
C MET A 1 7.50 12.80 -4.61
N ILE A 2 7.69 11.70 -5.35
CA ILE A 2 6.61 11.07 -6.13
C ILE A 2 6.45 9.60 -5.72
N PHE A 3 5.26 9.05 -5.90
CA PHE A 3 5.06 7.60 -5.83
C PHE A 3 3.98 7.15 -6.82
N TYR A 4 3.98 5.85 -7.12
CA TYR A 4 3.09 5.21 -8.09
C TYR A 4 2.37 4.06 -7.43
N CYS A 5 1.05 4.04 -7.48
CA CYS A 5 0.25 2.85 -7.23
C CYS A 5 0.11 2.15 -8.59
N ILE A 6 0.87 1.08 -8.79
CA ILE A 6 1.03 0.42 -10.10
C ILE A 6 0.01 -0.71 -10.20
N ASP A 7 -0.71 -0.75 -11.30
CA ASP A 7 -1.66 -1.83 -11.55
C ASP A 7 -0.95 -3.17 -11.77
N VAL A 8 -1.21 -4.10 -10.87
CA VAL A 8 -0.79 -5.51 -10.93
C VAL A 8 -1.98 -6.46 -10.75
N GLU A 9 -3.21 -6.00 -11.05
CA GLU A 9 -4.42 -6.81 -11.06
C GLU A 9 -4.74 -7.50 -9.72
N GLY A 10 -4.77 -6.69 -8.64
CA GLY A 10 -5.14 -7.16 -7.30
C GLY A 10 -4.00 -7.87 -6.56
N GLY A 11 -2.76 -7.54 -6.91
CA GLY A 11 -1.59 -7.66 -6.07
C GLY A 11 -1.13 -6.27 -5.63
N GLN A 12 0.07 -6.16 -5.07
CA GLN A 12 0.62 -4.88 -4.66
C GLN A 12 1.92 -4.54 -5.40
N ALA A 13 2.03 -3.26 -5.84
CA ALA A 13 3.27 -2.68 -6.31
C ALA A 13 3.24 -1.17 -6.17
N THR A 14 3.83 -0.64 -5.10
CA THR A 14 3.90 0.81 -4.85
C THR A 14 5.34 1.30 -4.90
N LEU A 15 5.67 2.15 -5.88
CA LEU A 15 7.03 2.67 -6.08
C LEU A 15 7.17 4.10 -5.56
N PHE A 16 8.00 4.31 -4.55
CA PHE A 16 8.35 5.61 -3.99
C PHE A 16 9.68 6.12 -4.54
N VAL A 17 9.73 7.42 -4.88
CA VAL A 17 10.93 8.08 -5.41
C VAL A 17 11.14 9.41 -4.70
N SER A 18 12.26 9.56 -4.03
CA SER A 18 12.65 10.79 -3.35
C SER A 18 13.01 11.90 -4.35
N PRO A 19 13.02 13.17 -3.95
CA PRO A 19 13.53 14.27 -4.80
C PRO A 19 14.96 14.08 -5.27
N GLN A 20 15.77 13.29 -4.55
CA GLN A 20 17.17 12.98 -4.89
C GLN A 20 17.30 11.75 -5.80
N GLY A 21 16.20 11.11 -6.19
CA GLY A 21 16.18 9.94 -7.07
C GLY A 21 16.47 8.60 -6.37
N GLN A 22 16.47 8.56 -5.03
CA GLN A 22 16.49 7.29 -4.28
C GLN A 22 15.10 6.68 -4.23
N SER A 23 15.03 5.34 -4.22
CA SER A 23 13.75 4.64 -4.43
C SER A 23 13.52 3.47 -3.50
N LEU A 24 12.26 3.27 -3.12
CA LEU A 24 11.72 2.09 -2.47
C LEU A 24 10.53 1.57 -3.28
N LEU A 25 10.52 0.30 -3.60
CA LEU A 25 9.35 -0.41 -4.09
C LEU A 25 8.78 -1.27 -2.97
N ILE A 26 7.49 -1.21 -2.73
CA ILE A 26 6.75 -2.15 -1.89
C ILE A 26 6.10 -3.16 -2.82
N ASP A 27 6.45 -4.41 -2.64
CA ASP A 27 5.98 -5.59 -3.37
C ASP A 27 6.21 -5.57 -4.89
N THR A 28 5.97 -6.70 -5.53
CA THR A 28 6.38 -6.94 -6.93
C THR A 28 5.28 -7.55 -7.79
N GLY A 29 4.04 -7.67 -7.26
CA GLY A 29 2.93 -8.30 -7.95
C GLY A 29 3.13 -9.80 -8.17
N TRP A 30 2.41 -10.34 -9.14
CA TRP A 30 2.35 -11.76 -9.49
C TRP A 30 3.52 -12.21 -10.36
N ASP A 31 3.81 -13.51 -10.33
CA ASP A 31 4.81 -14.17 -11.19
C ASP A 31 4.27 -14.52 -12.60
N GLY A 32 2.96 -14.40 -12.81
CA GLY A 32 2.26 -14.83 -14.01
C GLY A 32 2.34 -13.84 -15.19
N ASN A 33 1.44 -14.05 -16.17
CA ASN A 33 1.18 -13.13 -17.29
C ASN A 33 2.42 -12.72 -18.09
N ASN A 34 3.38 -13.64 -18.30
CA ASN A 34 4.62 -13.39 -19.01
C ASN A 34 5.48 -12.25 -18.44
N GLY A 35 5.33 -11.96 -17.12
CA GLY A 35 6.07 -10.89 -16.46
C GLY A 35 5.45 -9.51 -16.60
N ARG A 36 4.16 -9.42 -16.88
CA ARG A 36 3.38 -8.17 -17.00
C ARG A 36 3.68 -7.19 -15.87
N ASP A 37 3.63 -7.67 -14.61
CA ASP A 37 3.77 -6.81 -13.44
C ASP A 37 5.19 -6.25 -13.32
N ALA A 38 6.19 -7.08 -13.54
CA ALA A 38 7.57 -6.63 -13.60
C ALA A 38 7.83 -5.63 -14.72
N ASP A 39 7.15 -5.77 -15.88
CA ASP A 39 7.22 -4.81 -16.99
C ASP A 39 6.58 -3.47 -16.61
N ARG A 40 5.43 -3.48 -15.92
CA ARG A 40 4.74 -2.27 -15.43
C ARG A 40 5.55 -1.55 -14.37
N ILE A 41 6.15 -2.27 -13.43
CA ILE A 41 7.05 -1.69 -12.41
C ILE A 41 8.28 -1.07 -13.08
N ALA A 42 8.91 -1.77 -14.03
CA ALA A 42 10.05 -1.24 -14.77
C ALA A 42 9.69 0.00 -15.60
N ALA A 43 8.48 0.04 -16.17
CA ALA A 43 7.97 1.21 -16.88
C ALA A 43 7.76 2.42 -15.97
N ALA A 44 7.17 2.22 -14.78
CA ALA A 44 7.02 3.27 -13.77
C ALA A 44 8.39 3.78 -13.27
N ALA A 45 9.34 2.88 -13.02
CA ALA A 45 10.72 3.25 -12.67
C ALA A 45 11.39 4.07 -13.77
N LYS A 46 11.18 3.72 -15.03
CA LYS A 46 11.68 4.48 -16.20
C LYS A 46 11.02 5.86 -16.31
N ASP A 47 9.69 5.97 -16.09
CA ASP A 47 8.97 7.26 -16.03
C ASP A 47 9.53 8.18 -14.94
N ALA A 48 9.91 7.58 -13.81
CA ALA A 48 10.58 8.29 -12.71
C ALA A 48 12.07 8.60 -12.98
N GLY A 49 12.64 8.19 -14.12
CA GLY A 49 14.05 8.39 -14.46
C GLY A 49 15.02 7.46 -13.73
N LEU A 50 14.54 6.40 -13.09
CA LEU A 50 15.37 5.47 -12.34
C LEU A 50 16.10 4.49 -13.27
N LYS A 51 17.35 4.18 -12.90
CA LYS A 51 18.15 3.09 -13.51
C LYS A 51 18.28 1.89 -12.58
N LYS A 52 17.85 2.04 -11.35
CA LYS A 52 17.92 1.05 -10.27
C LYS A 52 16.81 1.34 -9.28
N ILE A 53 16.29 0.31 -8.63
CA ILE A 53 15.48 0.41 -7.42
C ILE A 53 16.40 0.14 -6.23
N ASP A 54 16.54 1.13 -5.33
CA ASP A 54 17.51 1.02 -4.23
C ASP A 54 17.08 0.00 -3.19
N TYR A 55 15.79 -0.02 -2.87
CA TYR A 55 15.19 -0.93 -1.89
C TYR A 55 13.93 -1.56 -2.46
N VAL A 56 13.75 -2.85 -2.24
CA VAL A 56 12.49 -3.56 -2.45
C VAL A 56 12.06 -4.14 -1.11
N LEU A 57 10.93 -3.69 -0.60
CA LEU A 57 10.31 -4.23 0.60
C LEU A 57 9.25 -5.24 0.16
N ILE A 58 9.36 -6.47 0.66
CA ILE A 58 8.36 -7.52 0.50
C ILE A 58 7.54 -7.55 1.79
N THR A 59 6.27 -7.20 1.69
CA THR A 59 5.38 -7.16 2.85
C THR A 59 5.20 -8.55 3.45
N HIS A 60 4.88 -9.52 2.60
CA HIS A 60 4.74 -10.94 2.94
C HIS A 60 4.91 -11.81 1.68
N TYR A 61 4.80 -13.15 1.82
CA TYR A 61 5.23 -14.04 0.74
C TYR A 61 4.10 -14.66 -0.09
N HIS A 62 2.88 -14.08 -0.07
CA HIS A 62 1.86 -14.45 -1.02
C HIS A 62 2.28 -14.11 -2.46
N SER A 63 1.77 -14.88 -3.41
CA SER A 63 2.19 -14.81 -4.82
C SER A 63 1.91 -13.49 -5.51
N ASP A 64 0.96 -12.73 -5.03
CA ASP A 64 0.58 -11.40 -5.53
C ASP A 64 1.40 -10.25 -4.93
N HIS A 65 2.33 -10.56 -4.04
CA HIS A 65 3.28 -9.64 -3.42
C HIS A 65 4.73 -9.97 -3.80
N VAL A 66 5.19 -11.21 -3.56
CA VAL A 66 6.56 -11.62 -3.85
C VAL A 66 6.74 -12.22 -5.24
N GLY A 67 5.64 -12.55 -5.94
CA GLY A 67 5.67 -13.37 -7.15
C GLY A 67 6.56 -12.81 -8.26
N GLY A 68 6.46 -11.52 -8.54
CA GLY A 68 7.20 -10.84 -9.60
C GLY A 68 8.69 -10.60 -9.34
N VAL A 69 9.21 -10.93 -8.15
CA VAL A 69 10.54 -10.52 -7.68
C VAL A 69 11.69 -10.96 -8.61
N THR A 70 11.67 -12.18 -9.11
CA THR A 70 12.71 -12.70 -10.00
C THR A 70 12.63 -12.07 -11.39
N GLN A 71 11.43 -11.82 -11.87
CA GLN A 71 11.18 -11.18 -13.16
C GLN A 71 11.56 -9.70 -13.12
N LEU A 72 11.28 -9.01 -12.01
CA LEU A 72 11.71 -7.63 -11.79
C LEU A 72 13.22 -7.50 -11.76
N ALA A 73 13.92 -8.37 -11.01
CA ALA A 73 15.38 -8.38 -10.91
C ALA A 73 16.09 -8.67 -12.28
N ALA A 74 15.36 -9.28 -13.22
CA ALA A 74 15.85 -9.46 -14.59
C ALA A 74 15.65 -8.21 -15.48
N ARG A 75 14.80 -7.25 -15.10
CA ARG A 75 14.45 -6.07 -15.89
C ARG A 75 15.15 -4.79 -15.42
N ILE A 76 15.31 -4.65 -14.12
CA ILE A 76 15.93 -3.48 -13.50
C ILE A 76 16.85 -3.90 -12.36
N ALA A 77 17.95 -3.20 -12.18
CA ALA A 77 18.86 -3.46 -11.06
C ALA A 77 18.15 -3.18 -9.73
N VAL A 78 18.34 -4.07 -8.74
CA VAL A 78 17.82 -3.93 -7.38
C VAL A 78 18.99 -3.86 -6.42
N GLY A 79 18.87 -3.05 -5.37
CA GLY A 79 19.92 -2.89 -4.34
C GLY A 79 19.72 -3.85 -3.16
N THR A 80 18.81 -3.51 -2.28
CA THR A 80 18.59 -4.21 -0.99
C THR A 80 17.14 -4.67 -0.90
N PHE A 81 16.94 -5.90 -0.47
CA PHE A 81 15.63 -6.42 -0.07
C PHE A 81 15.38 -6.20 1.41
N ILE A 82 14.16 -5.81 1.76
CA ILE A 82 13.66 -5.67 3.13
C ILE A 82 12.47 -6.60 3.27
N ASP A 83 12.40 -7.41 4.36
CA ASP A 83 11.31 -8.35 4.59
C ASP A 83 11.11 -8.64 6.10
N HIS A 84 10.07 -9.41 6.43
CA HIS A 84 9.75 -9.80 7.82
C HIS A 84 10.55 -11.00 8.35
N GLY A 85 11.40 -11.63 7.53
CA GLY A 85 12.22 -12.77 7.95
C GLY A 85 11.87 -14.08 7.24
N GLU A 86 11.70 -15.16 7.99
CA GLU A 86 11.43 -16.48 7.44
C GLU A 86 9.93 -16.68 7.14
N LEU A 87 9.63 -17.51 6.13
CA LEU A 87 8.27 -17.93 5.81
C LEU A 87 7.58 -18.58 7.02
N ARG A 88 6.34 -18.17 7.30
CA ARG A 88 5.53 -18.72 8.40
C ARG A 88 4.43 -19.65 7.92
N GLU A 89 3.79 -19.36 6.80
CA GLU A 89 2.75 -20.20 6.21
C GLU A 89 3.40 -21.40 5.46
N THR A 90 3.31 -22.60 6.02
CA THR A 90 3.99 -23.78 5.48
C THR A 90 3.08 -24.78 4.78
N ASP A 91 1.79 -24.56 4.74
CA ASP A 91 0.77 -25.44 4.15
C ASP A 91 0.26 -24.95 2.78
N ASN A 92 0.48 -23.66 2.45
CA ASN A 92 0.13 -23.09 1.14
C ASN A 92 1.29 -23.31 0.12
N GLN A 93 1.00 -24.06 -0.94
CA GLN A 93 2.02 -24.40 -1.93
C GLN A 93 2.44 -23.20 -2.79
N ASN A 94 1.51 -22.26 -3.08
CA ASN A 94 1.82 -21.07 -3.86
C ASN A 94 2.77 -20.15 -3.08
N THR A 95 2.48 -19.92 -1.80
CA THR A 95 3.34 -19.15 -0.89
C THR A 95 4.73 -19.76 -0.81
N LYS A 96 4.84 -21.07 -0.60
CA LYS A 96 6.13 -21.78 -0.60
C LYS A 96 6.91 -21.61 -1.91
N THR A 97 6.21 -21.65 -3.04
CA THR A 97 6.85 -21.51 -4.36
C THR A 97 7.40 -20.10 -4.56
N GLY A 98 6.62 -19.07 -4.24
CA GLY A 98 7.06 -17.67 -4.29
C GLY A 98 8.26 -17.41 -3.38
N TYR A 99 8.17 -17.85 -2.12
CA TYR A 99 9.27 -17.72 -1.17
C TYR A 99 10.54 -18.46 -1.62
N ALA A 100 10.42 -19.68 -2.14
CA ALA A 100 11.58 -20.44 -2.64
C ALA A 100 12.26 -19.72 -3.82
N ALA A 101 11.47 -19.09 -4.73
CA ALA A 101 12.01 -18.29 -5.83
C ALA A 101 12.77 -17.07 -5.31
N TYR A 102 12.21 -16.38 -4.31
CA TYR A 102 12.85 -15.26 -3.61
C TYR A 102 14.16 -15.68 -2.93
N GLN A 103 14.14 -16.76 -2.16
CA GLN A 103 15.34 -17.30 -1.49
C GLN A 103 16.44 -17.69 -2.51
N LYS A 104 16.06 -18.29 -3.63
CA LYS A 104 17.01 -18.60 -4.71
C LYS A 104 17.65 -17.34 -5.30
N LEU A 105 16.87 -16.27 -5.45
CA LEU A 105 17.39 -14.98 -5.90
C LEU A 105 18.42 -14.43 -4.89
N LEU A 106 18.10 -14.42 -3.61
CA LEU A 106 19.00 -13.97 -2.53
C LEU A 106 20.27 -14.81 -2.45
N ALA A 107 20.17 -16.13 -2.62
CA ALA A 107 21.29 -17.07 -2.58
C ALA A 107 22.35 -16.80 -3.69
N THR A 108 22.04 -16.00 -4.69
CA THR A 108 23.03 -15.53 -5.69
C THR A 108 24.12 -14.66 -5.08
N GLY A 109 23.93 -14.13 -3.88
CA GLY A 109 24.87 -13.22 -3.20
C GLY A 109 24.96 -11.81 -3.82
N LYS A 110 24.12 -11.51 -4.80
CA LYS A 110 24.11 -10.20 -5.49
C LYS A 110 23.37 -9.12 -4.72
N TYR A 111 22.48 -9.50 -3.80
CA TYR A 111 21.56 -8.61 -3.10
C TYR A 111 21.81 -8.61 -1.60
N LYS A 112 21.66 -7.46 -0.98
CA LYS A 112 21.58 -7.37 0.48
C LYS A 112 20.16 -7.72 0.92
N ARG A 113 20.03 -8.32 2.11
CA ARG A 113 18.74 -8.57 2.78
C ARG A 113 18.77 -7.96 4.18
N ILE A 114 17.69 -7.34 4.57
CA ILE A 114 17.47 -6.78 5.91
C ILE A 114 16.09 -7.24 6.36
N SER A 115 16.01 -7.94 7.48
CA SER A 115 14.74 -8.21 8.13
C SER A 115 14.49 -7.17 9.21
N THR A 116 13.29 -6.61 9.25
CA THR A 116 12.92 -5.52 10.16
C THR A 116 11.84 -5.95 11.15
N LYS A 117 11.64 -5.14 12.18
CA LYS A 117 10.64 -5.32 13.23
C LYS A 117 9.91 -4.02 13.53
N PRO A 118 8.72 -4.08 14.16
CA PRO A 118 7.98 -2.88 14.53
C PRO A 118 8.82 -1.89 15.34
N GLY A 119 8.74 -0.62 14.97
CA GLY A 119 9.53 0.47 15.54
C GLY A 119 10.87 0.73 14.85
N ASP A 120 11.33 -0.15 13.97
CA ASP A 120 12.51 0.12 13.14
C ASP A 120 12.24 1.29 12.20
N VAL A 121 13.24 2.16 12.01
CA VAL A 121 13.16 3.36 11.19
C VAL A 121 14.31 3.37 10.19
N PHE A 122 14.00 3.65 8.94
CA PHE A 122 15.00 3.89 7.90
C PHE A 122 14.58 5.04 6.99
N SER A 123 15.51 5.56 6.21
CA SER A 123 15.25 6.65 5.28
C SER A 123 15.65 6.28 3.85
N VAL A 124 14.87 6.78 2.90
CA VAL A 124 15.18 6.72 1.47
C VAL A 124 15.14 8.17 0.95
N GLY A 125 16.30 8.78 0.83
CA GLY A 125 16.39 10.23 0.67
C GLY A 125 15.77 10.95 1.87
N ASP A 126 14.88 11.90 1.59
CA ASP A 126 14.14 12.66 2.60
C ASP A 126 12.84 11.97 3.07
N MET A 127 12.53 10.80 2.54
CA MET A 127 11.39 9.99 2.99
C MET A 127 11.82 9.14 4.19
N LYS A 128 11.07 9.24 5.27
CA LYS A 128 11.26 8.44 6.49
C LYS A 128 10.21 7.34 6.54
N PHE A 129 10.64 6.12 6.76
CA PHE A 129 9.78 4.93 6.89
C PHE A 129 9.90 4.37 8.30
N THR A 130 8.77 4.15 8.95
CA THR A 130 8.68 3.49 10.27
C THR A 130 7.90 2.21 10.11
N ILE A 131 8.49 1.08 10.49
CA ILE A 131 7.81 -0.23 10.46
C ILE A 131 6.77 -0.27 11.58
N ILE A 132 5.53 -0.58 11.20
CA ILE A 132 4.36 -0.64 12.09
C ILE A 132 4.05 -2.07 12.48
N THR A 133 4.11 -2.99 11.50
CA THR A 133 3.89 -4.43 11.69
C THR A 133 5.00 -5.21 11.02
N SER A 134 5.35 -6.38 11.56
CA SER A 134 6.30 -7.32 10.95
C SER A 134 6.32 -8.63 11.76
N ASP A 135 6.28 -9.77 11.09
CA ASP A 135 6.40 -11.10 11.71
C ASP A 135 5.37 -11.29 12.84
N SER A 136 4.08 -10.98 12.57
CA SER A 136 2.96 -11.04 13.53
C SER A 136 3.12 -10.14 14.77
N LYS A 137 4.09 -9.24 14.75
CA LYS A 137 4.32 -8.27 15.83
C LYS A 137 3.82 -6.90 15.41
N LEU A 138 3.29 -6.16 16.38
CA LEU A 138 2.70 -4.86 16.19
C LEU A 138 3.51 -3.78 16.93
N LEU A 139 3.40 -2.54 16.46
CA LEU A 139 3.95 -1.39 17.16
C LEU A 139 3.39 -1.32 18.57
N GLU A 140 4.27 -1.34 19.58
CA GLU A 140 3.87 -1.33 20.98
C GLU A 140 3.47 0.07 21.48
N LYS A 141 4.27 1.07 21.14
CA LYS A 141 4.11 2.45 21.62
C LYS A 141 3.58 3.35 20.53
N PRO A 142 2.70 4.30 20.87
CA PRO A 142 2.23 5.29 19.91
C PRO A 142 3.38 6.06 19.26
N LEU A 143 3.22 6.36 17.97
CA LEU A 143 4.11 7.25 17.23
C LEU A 143 4.00 8.71 17.74
N PRO A 144 5.00 9.56 17.48
CA PRO A 144 4.91 10.98 17.79
C PRO A 144 3.66 11.62 17.18
N GLY A 145 2.86 12.29 18.03
CA GLY A 145 1.60 12.91 17.62
C GLY A 145 0.38 11.99 17.61
N ALA A 146 0.56 10.69 17.82
CA ALA A 146 -0.50 9.71 18.04
C ALA A 146 -0.79 9.49 19.54
N GLY A 147 -1.52 8.43 19.88
CA GLY A 147 -1.76 8.04 21.28
C GLY A 147 -3.06 8.58 21.84
N GLN A 148 -3.96 9.10 21.02
CA GLN A 148 -5.29 9.52 21.44
C GLN A 148 -6.24 8.31 21.53
N PRO A 149 -7.25 8.33 22.44
CA PRO A 149 -8.33 7.36 22.45
C PRO A 149 -9.00 7.30 21.07
N ASN A 150 -9.30 6.09 20.59
CA ASN A 150 -9.98 5.90 19.33
C ASN A 150 -11.49 5.68 19.55
N PRO A 151 -12.34 6.64 19.15
CA PRO A 151 -13.79 6.53 19.33
C PRO A 151 -14.44 5.44 18.48
N PHE A 152 -13.77 4.95 17.45
CA PHE A 152 -14.29 3.99 16.49
C PHE A 152 -14.07 2.52 16.89
N CYS A 153 -13.51 2.26 18.06
CA CYS A 153 -13.24 0.89 18.53
C CYS A 153 -14.50 0.02 18.70
N GLN A 154 -15.67 0.62 18.82
CA GLN A 154 -16.94 -0.09 18.99
C GLN A 154 -17.71 -0.28 17.67
N GLU A 155 -17.21 0.26 16.56
CA GLU A 155 -17.87 0.17 15.26
C GLU A 155 -17.60 -1.14 14.51
N ALA A 156 -16.93 -2.10 15.13
CA ALA A 156 -16.57 -3.39 14.53
C ALA A 156 -17.39 -4.57 15.09
N PRO A 157 -18.74 -4.60 14.93
CA PRO A 157 -19.57 -5.66 15.50
C PRO A 157 -19.39 -7.02 14.83
N ASN A 158 -18.94 -7.05 13.56
CA ASN A 158 -18.81 -8.26 12.75
C ASN A 158 -17.37 -8.43 12.30
N GLN A 159 -16.50 -8.88 13.18
CA GLN A 159 -15.14 -9.23 12.80
C GLN A 159 -15.16 -10.45 11.85
N PRO A 160 -14.41 -10.41 10.74
CA PRO A 160 -14.21 -11.61 9.94
C PRO A 160 -13.49 -12.69 10.77
N PRO A 161 -13.53 -13.96 10.32
CA PRO A 161 -12.74 -15.01 10.92
C PRO A 161 -11.25 -14.61 11.00
N ALA A 162 -10.56 -15.03 12.05
CA ALA A 162 -9.12 -14.81 12.16
C ALA A 162 -8.40 -15.44 10.96
N ASP A 163 -7.53 -14.68 10.35
CA ASP A 163 -6.65 -15.13 9.27
C ASP A 163 -5.27 -15.48 9.87
N HIS A 164 -4.87 -16.74 9.75
CA HIS A 164 -3.58 -17.23 10.22
C HIS A 164 -2.64 -17.59 9.06
N SER A 165 -2.94 -17.07 7.88
CA SER A 165 -2.09 -17.21 6.70
C SER A 165 -0.86 -16.30 6.79
N GLU A 166 -0.09 -16.22 5.72
CA GLU A 166 1.05 -15.32 5.62
C GLU A 166 0.67 -13.82 5.77
N ASN A 167 -0.61 -13.48 5.60
CA ASN A 167 -1.13 -12.13 5.81
C ASN A 167 -0.85 -11.59 7.22
N GLU A 168 -1.02 -12.44 8.26
CA GLU A 168 -0.75 -12.07 9.67
C GLU A 168 0.70 -11.56 9.88
N PHE A 169 1.63 -12.02 9.02
CA PHE A 169 3.05 -11.69 9.13
C PHE A 169 3.46 -10.46 8.29
N SER A 170 2.51 -9.82 7.62
CA SER A 170 2.74 -8.68 6.74
C SER A 170 3.54 -7.57 7.43
N GLN A 171 4.53 -7.08 6.69
CA GLN A 171 5.31 -5.92 7.06
C GLN A 171 4.60 -4.64 6.61
N GLY A 172 4.03 -3.93 7.57
CA GLY A 172 3.38 -2.66 7.33
C GLY A 172 4.23 -1.49 7.78
N LEU A 173 4.04 -0.34 7.15
CA LEU A 173 4.82 0.86 7.42
C LEU A 173 4.01 2.15 7.38
N LEU A 174 4.53 3.15 8.10
CA LEU A 174 4.18 4.56 7.92
C LEU A 174 5.32 5.27 7.19
N MET A 175 5.00 5.94 6.09
CA MET A 175 5.93 6.81 5.38
C MET A 175 5.63 8.27 5.72
N GLU A 176 6.68 9.05 6.03
CA GLU A 176 6.61 10.48 6.31
C GLU A 176 7.54 11.25 5.36
N PHE A 177 6.99 12.29 4.71
CA PHE A 177 7.76 13.25 3.91
C PHE A 177 7.38 14.68 4.31
N GLY A 178 8.15 15.26 5.22
CA GLY A 178 7.79 16.51 5.87
C GLY A 178 6.49 16.38 6.66
N LYS A 179 5.41 17.01 6.17
CA LYS A 179 4.08 16.95 6.79
C LYS A 179 3.14 15.95 6.12
N PHE A 180 3.53 15.38 4.99
CA PHE A 180 2.75 14.34 4.31
C PHE A 180 2.99 12.99 4.97
N ARG A 181 1.91 12.25 5.26
CA ARG A 181 1.93 10.94 5.89
C ARG A 181 1.13 9.93 5.08
N LEU A 182 1.72 8.78 4.80
CA LEU A 182 1.09 7.66 4.10
C LEU A 182 1.21 6.40 4.94
N LEU A 183 0.11 5.66 5.04
CA LEU A 183 0.05 4.35 5.69
C LEU A 183 -0.16 3.25 4.65
N ASP A 184 0.67 2.21 4.74
CA ASP A 184 0.56 0.96 4.02
C ASP A 184 0.83 -0.18 5.00
N LEU A 185 -0.12 -1.09 5.17
CA LEU A 185 -0.03 -2.18 6.14
C LEU A 185 0.06 -3.56 5.47
N GLY A 186 0.25 -3.60 4.14
CA GLY A 186 0.16 -4.85 3.38
C GLY A 186 -1.21 -5.51 3.57
N ASP A 187 -1.21 -6.79 3.88
CA ASP A 187 -2.45 -7.57 3.98
C ASP A 187 -2.81 -7.97 5.42
N ILE A 188 -2.35 -7.18 6.44
CA ILE A 188 -2.65 -7.54 7.84
C ILE A 188 -4.15 -7.74 8.04
N PRO A 189 -4.53 -8.77 8.81
CA PRO A 189 -5.92 -9.06 9.10
C PRO A 189 -6.58 -8.01 10.01
N PHE A 190 -7.89 -8.02 10.03
CA PHE A 190 -8.76 -7.13 10.80
C PHE A 190 -8.41 -7.05 12.29
N VAL A 191 -8.03 -8.18 12.90
CA VAL A 191 -7.73 -8.26 14.33
C VAL A 191 -6.47 -7.46 14.67
N GLU A 192 -5.45 -7.52 13.84
CA GLU A 192 -4.19 -6.76 13.99
C GLU A 192 -4.42 -5.26 13.81
N GLU A 193 -5.29 -4.87 12.87
CA GLU A 193 -5.68 -3.48 12.69
C GLU A 193 -6.33 -2.89 13.94
N VAL A 194 -7.27 -3.65 14.53
CA VAL A 194 -7.93 -3.26 15.79
C VAL A 194 -6.92 -3.17 16.93
N ALA A 195 -6.00 -4.13 17.05
CA ALA A 195 -4.97 -4.12 18.09
C ALA A 195 -3.97 -2.95 17.96
N LEU A 196 -3.75 -2.44 16.74
CA LEU A 196 -2.93 -1.24 16.49
C LEU A 196 -3.64 0.04 16.90
N THR A 197 -4.96 0.07 16.81
CA THR A 197 -5.72 1.33 16.90
C THR A 197 -6.66 1.41 18.09
N CYS A 198 -6.86 0.30 18.83
CA CYS A 198 -7.76 0.26 20.01
C CYS A 198 -7.04 -0.21 21.28
N PRO A 199 -7.42 0.37 22.44
CA PRO A 199 -8.32 1.50 22.64
C PRO A 199 -7.67 2.84 22.27
N ILE A 200 -6.39 2.84 21.94
CA ILE A 200 -5.57 4.02 21.64
C ILE A 200 -5.02 3.86 20.22
N ASN A 201 -5.24 4.89 19.39
CA ASN A 201 -4.65 4.92 18.06
C ASN A 201 -3.14 5.16 18.15
N LYS A 202 -2.35 4.13 17.86
CA LYS A 202 -0.88 4.18 17.91
C LYS A 202 -0.25 4.83 16.69
N ILE A 203 -1.01 5.03 15.60
CA ILE A 203 -0.51 5.51 14.29
C ILE A 203 -0.75 7.01 14.13
N GLY A 204 -1.95 7.49 14.53
CA GLY A 204 -2.43 8.86 14.30
C GLY A 204 -3.01 9.05 12.90
N GLU A 205 -3.38 10.29 12.57
CA GLU A 205 -3.97 10.63 11.27
C GLU A 205 -2.96 10.54 10.14
N VAL A 206 -3.43 10.19 8.92
CA VAL A 206 -2.64 10.14 7.70
C VAL A 206 -3.28 10.94 6.57
N ASP A 207 -2.49 11.35 5.58
CA ASP A 207 -3.00 12.03 4.38
C ASP A 207 -3.43 11.02 3.32
N PHE A 208 -2.67 9.92 3.19
CA PHE A 208 -2.89 8.91 2.17
C PHE A 208 -2.90 7.51 2.81
N PHE A 209 -3.85 6.68 2.41
CA PHE A 209 -4.00 5.31 2.87
C PHE A 209 -4.04 4.34 1.68
N ILE A 210 -3.12 3.40 1.65
CA ILE A 210 -3.25 2.23 0.78
C ILE A 210 -4.15 1.25 1.53
N ALA A 211 -5.31 0.96 0.95
CA ALA A 211 -6.31 0.11 1.57
C ALA A 211 -5.73 -1.27 1.84
N THR A 212 -5.73 -1.68 3.09
CA THR A 212 -5.18 -2.96 3.52
C THR A 212 -5.80 -4.11 2.73
N HIS A 213 -4.99 -5.08 2.32
CA HIS A 213 -5.44 -6.30 1.64
C HIS A 213 -6.26 -5.98 0.37
N HIS A 214 -5.78 -5.02 -0.44
CA HIS A 214 -6.40 -4.58 -1.69
C HIS A 214 -7.86 -4.09 -1.54
N GLY A 215 -8.30 -3.75 -0.31
CA GLY A 215 -9.69 -3.42 0.00
C GLY A 215 -10.59 -4.65 0.15
N LEU A 216 -10.07 -5.80 0.60
CA LEU A 216 -10.89 -6.95 0.98
C LEU A 216 -11.52 -6.76 2.37
N PHE A 217 -12.67 -7.42 2.59
CA PHE A 217 -13.43 -7.31 3.84
C PHE A 217 -12.77 -8.01 5.05
N TYR A 218 -11.74 -8.82 4.82
CA TYR A 218 -10.93 -9.45 5.88
C TYR A 218 -10.03 -8.45 6.63
N SER A 219 -9.95 -7.23 6.11
CA SER A 219 -9.18 -6.09 6.60
C SER A 219 -10.02 -4.82 6.50
N ASN A 220 -9.41 -3.64 6.67
CA ASN A 220 -10.06 -2.32 6.61
C ASN A 220 -11.11 -2.11 7.72
N SER A 221 -10.75 -2.46 8.96
CA SER A 221 -11.64 -2.25 10.10
C SER A 221 -12.02 -0.77 10.26
N PRO A 222 -13.26 -0.44 10.69
CA PRO A 222 -13.62 0.93 11.02
C PRO A 222 -12.67 1.54 12.07
N ALA A 223 -12.20 0.74 13.03
CA ALA A 223 -11.25 1.18 14.04
C ALA A 223 -9.93 1.69 13.41
N LEU A 224 -9.40 1.02 12.38
CA LEU A 224 -8.23 1.50 11.65
C LEU A 224 -8.61 2.67 10.75
N VAL A 225 -9.50 2.44 9.79
CA VAL A 225 -9.77 3.38 8.69
C VAL A 225 -10.28 4.72 9.20
N HIS A 226 -11.28 4.71 10.10
CA HIS A 226 -11.80 5.95 10.68
C HIS A 226 -10.81 6.54 11.71
N GLY A 227 -10.09 5.69 12.42
CA GLY A 227 -9.08 6.12 13.40
C GLY A 227 -7.90 6.86 12.78
N VAL A 228 -7.41 6.42 11.61
CA VAL A 228 -6.34 7.13 10.89
C VAL A 228 -6.86 8.24 9.98
N SER A 229 -8.18 8.28 9.74
CA SER A 229 -8.92 9.36 9.08
C SER A 229 -8.20 9.87 7.80
N PRO A 230 -7.98 9.03 6.79
CA PRO A 230 -7.23 9.43 5.60
C PRO A 230 -7.99 10.48 4.79
N ARG A 231 -7.27 11.36 4.11
CA ARG A 231 -7.85 12.30 3.14
C ARG A 231 -8.10 11.63 1.80
N VAL A 232 -7.15 10.79 1.39
CA VAL A 232 -7.24 9.98 0.18
C VAL A 232 -6.94 8.54 0.53
N ALA A 233 -7.75 7.64 -0.01
CA ALA A 233 -7.48 6.22 0.01
C ALA A 233 -7.37 5.69 -1.43
N VAL A 234 -6.53 4.67 -1.62
CA VAL A 234 -6.46 3.90 -2.87
C VAL A 234 -6.64 2.43 -2.55
N MET A 235 -7.48 1.76 -3.31
CA MET A 235 -7.53 0.31 -3.35
C MET A 235 -6.67 -0.19 -4.50
N GLU A 236 -5.62 -0.94 -4.21
CA GLU A 236 -4.78 -1.61 -5.21
C GLU A 236 -5.41 -2.94 -5.63
N ASN A 237 -6.66 -2.86 -6.05
CA ASN A 237 -7.49 -3.98 -6.46
C ASN A 237 -7.30 -4.33 -7.94
N GLY A 238 -7.61 -5.57 -8.30
CA GLY A 238 -7.89 -5.99 -9.67
C GLY A 238 -9.39 -6.00 -9.96
N ALA A 239 -9.76 -6.38 -11.16
CA ALA A 239 -11.18 -6.50 -11.52
C ALA A 239 -11.91 -7.56 -10.68
N LYS A 240 -11.22 -8.64 -10.29
CA LYS A 240 -11.80 -9.82 -9.59
C LYS A 240 -11.25 -10.04 -8.18
N LYS A 241 -10.37 -9.19 -7.70
CA LYS A 241 -9.76 -9.32 -6.37
C LYS A 241 -9.63 -7.95 -5.72
N GLY A 242 -10.05 -7.85 -4.48
CA GLY A 242 -10.05 -6.59 -3.73
C GLY A 242 -11.28 -5.73 -4.00
N ALA A 243 -11.34 -4.58 -3.37
CA ALA A 243 -12.44 -3.62 -3.43
C ALA A 243 -13.81 -4.27 -3.19
N SER A 244 -13.91 -5.08 -2.12
CA SER A 244 -15.18 -5.68 -1.71
C SER A 244 -16.15 -4.61 -1.20
N PRO A 245 -17.48 -4.81 -1.37
CA PRO A 245 -18.48 -3.83 -0.96
C PRO A 245 -18.34 -3.37 0.49
N ALA A 246 -18.12 -4.30 1.42
CA ALA A 246 -17.98 -3.96 2.85
C ALA A 246 -16.76 -3.06 3.15
N ALA A 247 -15.60 -3.34 2.56
CA ALA A 247 -14.42 -2.50 2.72
C ALA A 247 -14.62 -1.14 2.03
N TRP A 248 -15.26 -1.12 0.87
CA TRP A 248 -15.58 0.12 0.16
C TRP A 248 -16.48 1.03 1.01
N ASP A 249 -17.54 0.50 1.62
CA ASP A 249 -18.45 1.25 2.50
C ASP A 249 -17.72 1.84 3.72
N ILE A 250 -16.87 1.03 4.37
CA ILE A 250 -16.09 1.49 5.53
C ILE A 250 -15.14 2.63 5.12
N ILE A 251 -14.39 2.46 4.06
CA ILE A 251 -13.43 3.48 3.62
C ILE A 251 -14.20 4.74 3.17
N LYS A 252 -15.27 4.56 2.41
CA LYS A 252 -16.08 5.66 1.90
C LYS A 252 -16.73 6.50 3.01
N SER A 253 -17.05 5.88 4.15
CA SER A 253 -17.64 6.57 5.31
C SER A 253 -16.60 7.19 6.25
N SER A 254 -15.29 7.07 5.96
CA SER A 254 -14.24 7.64 6.82
C SER A 254 -14.37 9.16 6.97
N PRO A 255 -14.32 9.70 8.20
CA PRO A 255 -14.62 11.10 8.49
C PRO A 255 -13.75 12.12 7.78
N GLY A 256 -12.53 11.76 7.39
CA GLY A 256 -11.58 12.67 6.76
C GLY A 256 -11.48 12.52 5.25
N LEU A 257 -12.25 11.61 4.65
CA LEU A 257 -12.07 11.20 3.26
C LEU A 257 -12.54 12.25 2.27
N GLU A 258 -11.64 12.70 1.41
CA GLU A 258 -11.91 13.58 0.27
C GLU A 258 -12.11 12.77 -1.02
N ALA A 259 -11.34 11.67 -1.21
CA ALA A 259 -11.47 10.79 -2.37
C ALA A 259 -11.07 9.34 -2.07
N LEU A 260 -11.79 8.39 -2.70
CA LEU A 260 -11.43 6.98 -2.79
C LEU A 260 -11.10 6.65 -4.25
N TYR A 261 -9.85 6.25 -4.50
CA TYR A 261 -9.38 5.76 -5.80
C TYR A 261 -9.36 4.23 -5.83
N GLN A 262 -9.54 3.64 -7.01
CA GLN A 262 -9.41 2.21 -7.24
C GLN A 262 -8.57 1.97 -8.50
N LEU A 263 -7.65 0.99 -8.45
CA LEU A 263 -6.89 0.63 -9.64
C LEU A 263 -7.77 0.00 -10.73
N HIS A 264 -8.81 -0.75 -10.32
CA HIS A 264 -9.77 -1.33 -11.24
C HIS A 264 -11.22 -1.10 -10.81
N TRP A 265 -12.11 -1.10 -11.80
CA TRP A 265 -13.50 -1.44 -11.57
C TRP A 265 -13.59 -2.82 -10.93
N SER A 266 -14.24 -2.92 -9.77
CA SER A 266 -14.49 -4.19 -9.08
C SER A 266 -15.75 -4.86 -9.62
N GLU A 267 -15.61 -6.09 -10.11
CA GLU A 267 -16.76 -6.91 -10.52
C GLU A 267 -17.67 -7.24 -9.31
N GLU A 268 -17.06 -7.50 -8.13
CA GLU A 268 -17.79 -7.76 -6.89
C GLU A 268 -18.53 -6.51 -6.38
N GLY A 269 -17.90 -5.34 -6.53
CA GLY A 269 -18.49 -4.05 -6.14
C GLY A 269 -19.71 -3.67 -6.99
N GLY A 270 -19.74 -4.12 -8.23
CA GLY A 270 -20.83 -3.83 -9.14
C GLY A 270 -21.07 -2.31 -9.32
N PRO A 271 -22.28 -1.89 -9.70
CA PRO A 271 -22.57 -0.48 -9.96
C PRO A 271 -22.58 0.40 -8.70
N ASP A 272 -22.77 -0.17 -7.52
CA ASP A 272 -23.05 0.59 -6.30
C ASP A 272 -21.81 0.81 -5.43
N HIS A 273 -20.80 -0.08 -5.53
CA HIS A 273 -19.58 -0.05 -4.70
C HIS A 273 -18.30 0.12 -5.53
N ASN A 274 -18.38 0.95 -6.54
CA ASN A 274 -17.24 1.43 -7.28
C ASN A 274 -17.19 2.97 -7.25
N SER A 275 -16.01 3.51 -7.18
CA SER A 275 -15.81 4.95 -7.27
C SER A 275 -16.21 5.47 -8.65
N PRO A 276 -16.61 6.74 -8.79
CA PRO A 276 -16.88 7.33 -10.09
C PRO A 276 -15.70 7.15 -11.06
N ALA A 277 -15.98 7.02 -12.35
CA ALA A 277 -14.99 6.74 -13.39
C ALA A 277 -13.74 7.64 -13.36
N ALA A 278 -13.85 8.88 -12.87
CA ALA A 278 -12.71 9.78 -12.71
C ALA A 278 -11.65 9.28 -11.70
N PHE A 279 -12.08 8.47 -10.73
CA PHE A 279 -11.26 7.90 -9.67
C PHE A 279 -10.88 6.42 -9.90
N LEU A 280 -11.15 5.90 -11.10
CA LEU A 280 -10.74 4.56 -11.53
C LEU A 280 -9.57 4.68 -12.50
N ALA A 281 -8.49 3.94 -12.28
CA ALA A 281 -7.39 3.86 -13.24
C ALA A 281 -7.78 2.98 -14.43
N ASN A 282 -8.39 1.82 -14.19
CA ASN A 282 -8.85 0.90 -15.22
C ASN A 282 -10.36 0.69 -15.07
N LEU A 283 -11.12 0.94 -16.15
CA LEU A 283 -12.56 0.76 -16.20
C LEU A 283 -12.90 -0.72 -16.42
N GLU A 284 -14.19 -1.03 -16.38
CA GLU A 284 -14.71 -2.34 -16.80
C GLU A 284 -14.25 -2.66 -18.23
N GLY A 285 -13.70 -3.85 -18.45
CA GLY A 285 -13.24 -4.28 -19.77
C GLY A 285 -11.80 -4.80 -19.79
N PRO A 286 -11.08 -4.64 -20.92
CA PRO A 286 -9.72 -5.13 -21.04
C PRO A 286 -8.76 -4.48 -20.05
N ASP A 287 -7.82 -5.27 -19.54
CA ASP A 287 -6.69 -4.78 -18.76
C ASP A 287 -5.83 -3.81 -19.58
N THR A 288 -5.75 -2.55 -19.13
CA THR A 288 -5.03 -1.48 -19.84
C THR A 288 -3.79 -0.98 -19.09
N GLY A 289 -3.56 -1.47 -17.86
CA GLY A 289 -2.36 -1.19 -17.08
C GLY A 289 -2.18 0.27 -16.67
N ASN A 290 -3.28 1.01 -16.52
CA ASN A 290 -3.23 2.37 -16.00
C ASN A 290 -2.97 2.37 -14.49
N TYR A 291 -2.35 3.43 -14.01
CA TYR A 291 -1.87 3.59 -12.65
C TYR A 291 -2.21 4.98 -12.10
N PHE A 292 -2.04 5.18 -10.80
CA PHE A 292 -2.02 6.50 -10.20
C PHE A 292 -0.60 6.93 -9.90
N LYS A 293 -0.27 8.18 -10.25
CA LYS A 293 0.97 8.85 -9.91
C LYS A 293 0.68 9.97 -8.93
N ILE A 294 1.32 9.94 -7.78
CA ILE A 294 1.12 10.91 -6.72
C ILE A 294 2.38 11.75 -6.55
N ALA A 295 2.21 13.08 -6.48
CA ALA A 295 3.28 14.01 -6.17
C ALA A 295 2.99 14.68 -4.84
N ALA A 296 3.79 14.41 -3.81
CA ALA A 296 3.65 14.98 -2.49
C ALA A 296 4.72 16.05 -2.22
N HIS A 297 4.29 17.15 -1.60
CA HIS A 297 5.12 18.27 -1.22
C HIS A 297 5.45 18.21 0.27
N TRP A 298 6.61 18.75 0.63
CA TRP A 298 7.09 18.79 2.02
C TRP A 298 6.12 19.48 3.00
N GLY A 299 5.33 20.42 2.47
CA GLY A 299 4.31 21.15 3.22
C GLY A 299 3.07 20.35 3.58
N GLY A 300 2.83 19.19 2.94
CA GLY A 300 1.68 18.32 3.15
C GLY A 300 0.60 18.41 2.05
N ASP A 301 0.77 19.30 1.07
CA ASP A 301 -0.06 19.27 -0.14
C ASP A 301 0.38 18.12 -1.04
N PHE A 302 -0.56 17.54 -1.79
CA PHE A 302 -0.23 16.50 -2.76
C PHE A 302 -1.22 16.48 -3.93
N TYR A 303 -0.83 15.84 -5.00
CA TYR A 303 -1.57 15.73 -6.25
C TYR A 303 -1.66 14.27 -6.66
N VAL A 304 -2.83 13.84 -7.13
CA VAL A 304 -3.07 12.51 -7.70
C VAL A 304 -3.35 12.64 -9.18
N THR A 305 -2.51 12.03 -10.01
CA THR A 305 -2.68 11.99 -11.46
C THR A 305 -3.16 10.60 -11.88
N ASN A 306 -4.29 10.52 -12.55
CA ASN A 306 -4.78 9.30 -13.17
C ASN A 306 -4.15 9.14 -14.57
N SER A 307 -3.34 8.12 -14.79
CA SER A 307 -2.62 7.92 -16.05
C SER A 307 -3.55 7.68 -17.25
N ARG A 308 -4.75 7.11 -17.03
CA ARG A 308 -5.76 6.89 -18.07
C ARG A 308 -6.28 8.19 -18.67
N THR A 309 -6.49 9.20 -17.85
CA THR A 309 -7.13 10.47 -18.27
C THR A 309 -6.17 11.64 -18.36
N GLY A 310 -5.02 11.54 -17.73
CA GLY A 310 -4.09 12.65 -17.52
C GLY A 310 -4.59 13.69 -16.52
N LYS A 311 -5.80 13.51 -15.96
CA LYS A 311 -6.37 14.43 -14.97
C LYS A 311 -5.56 14.38 -13.68
N GLN A 312 -5.31 15.55 -13.10
CA GLN A 312 -4.66 15.73 -11.82
C GLN A 312 -5.64 16.38 -10.84
N ASP A 313 -5.82 15.78 -9.67
CA ASP A 313 -6.59 16.32 -8.56
C ASP A 313 -5.63 16.81 -7.47
N GLU A 314 -5.91 18.02 -6.91
CA GLU A 314 -5.10 18.64 -5.86
C GLU A 314 -5.74 18.41 -4.49
N TYR A 315 -4.91 18.05 -3.49
CA TYR A 315 -5.29 17.90 -2.09
C TYR A 315 -4.41 18.83 -1.25
N ARG A 316 -4.99 19.93 -0.76
CA ARG A 316 -4.27 20.91 0.04
C ARG A 316 -4.15 20.42 1.48
N LYS A 317 -3.06 20.78 2.14
CA LYS A 317 -2.80 20.44 3.54
C LYS A 317 -4.02 20.70 4.42
N ARG A 318 -4.30 19.81 5.39
CA ARG A 318 -5.36 19.99 6.39
C ARG A 318 -5.26 21.36 7.06
N GLY A 319 -6.43 22.00 7.26
CA GLY A 319 -6.53 23.32 7.90
C GLY A 319 -6.16 24.51 7.01
N THR A 320 -5.91 24.34 5.71
CA THR A 320 -5.86 25.44 4.76
C THR A 320 -7.26 25.80 4.32
N ILE A 321 -7.65 27.06 4.55
CA ILE A 321 -8.91 27.61 4.00
C ILE A 321 -8.73 27.66 2.48
N PRO A 322 -9.64 27.08 1.66
CA PRO A 322 -9.58 27.25 0.20
C PRO A 322 -9.54 28.74 -0.15
N ALA A 323 -8.67 29.13 -1.08
CA ALA A 323 -8.73 30.47 -1.62
C ALA A 323 -10.14 30.67 -2.23
N PRO A 324 -10.80 31.82 -2.04
CA PRO A 324 -12.09 32.08 -2.66
C PRO A 324 -11.92 31.94 -4.17
N ASP A 325 -12.85 31.19 -4.80
CA ASP A 325 -12.91 31.07 -6.25
C ASP A 325 -13.01 32.47 -6.84
N VAL A 326 -11.97 32.90 -7.53
CA VAL A 326 -11.99 34.14 -8.32
C VAL A 326 -12.68 33.79 -9.64
N HIS A 327 -13.96 34.11 -9.73
CA HIS A 327 -14.75 34.01 -10.96
C HIS A 327 -14.33 35.07 -12.01
#